data_7011d5b814a1a443841928827203f53f
#
_entry.id   7011d5b814a1a443841928827203f53f
#
_cell.length_a   1.000
_cell.length_b   1.000
_cell.length_c   1.000
_cell.angle_alpha   90.00
_cell.angle_beta   90.00
_cell.angle_gamma   90.00
#
_symmetry.space_group_name_H-M   'P 1'
#
loop_
_entity.id
_entity.type
_entity.pdbx_description
1 polymer ?
#
loop_
_entity_poly.entity_id
_entity_poly.type
_entity_poly.pdbx_seq_one_letter_code
_entity_poly.pdbx_strand_id
1 'polypeptide(L)'
;MAKILVVDDSPSEMAKFRDILTRHQYEVIEAHTGEDGIQKANEFFPDVILMDVVMPEMNGFQATRKLTRDPKTSHIPIIIISTKNQEADRVWGKRQGARDYLSKPITEEALITVIRSVME
;
A
#
# COMPACT_ATOMS: atom_id res chain seq x y z
N MET A 1 -13.58 -10.91 6.84
CA MET A 1 -12.18 -10.88 6.37
C MET A 1 -11.74 -9.45 6.16
N ALA A 2 -10.54 -9.13 6.58
CA ALA A 2 -9.99 -7.81 6.29
C ALA A 2 -9.65 -7.69 4.81
N LYS A 3 -9.87 -6.50 4.26
CA LYS A 3 -9.61 -6.19 2.85
C LYS A 3 -8.32 -5.41 2.74
N ILE A 4 -7.42 -5.88 1.90
CA ILE A 4 -6.14 -5.22 1.63
C ILE A 4 -6.13 -4.77 0.18
N LEU A 5 -5.99 -3.48 -0.05
CA LEU A 5 -5.82 -2.94 -1.39
C LEU A 5 -4.31 -2.88 -1.69
N VAL A 6 -3.89 -3.53 -2.77
CA VAL A 6 -2.50 -3.51 -3.21
C VAL A 6 -2.42 -2.68 -4.49
N VAL A 7 -1.57 -1.65 -4.47
CA VAL A 7 -1.35 -0.76 -5.60
C VAL A 7 0.09 -0.96 -6.08
N ASP A 8 0.25 -1.64 -7.21
CA ASP A 8 1.57 -1.96 -7.78
C ASP A 8 1.39 -2.25 -9.27
N ASP A 9 2.24 -1.66 -10.11
CA ASP A 9 2.15 -1.84 -11.55
C ASP A 9 2.88 -3.08 -12.07
N SER A 10 3.62 -3.78 -11.21
CA SER A 10 4.34 -5.00 -11.57
C SER A 10 3.49 -6.24 -11.40
N PRO A 11 3.21 -7.00 -12.48
CA PRO A 11 2.42 -8.23 -12.35
C PRO A 11 3.07 -9.27 -11.44
N SER A 12 4.41 -9.39 -11.47
CA SER A 12 5.12 -10.36 -10.63
C SER A 12 5.05 -9.99 -9.16
N GLU A 13 5.17 -8.71 -8.82
CA GLU A 13 5.02 -8.25 -7.44
C GLU A 13 3.59 -8.43 -6.96
N MET A 14 2.61 -8.11 -7.81
CA MET A 14 1.21 -8.30 -7.49
C MET A 14 0.89 -9.76 -7.19
N ALA A 15 1.42 -10.69 -7.98
CA ALA A 15 1.22 -12.12 -7.77
C ALA A 15 1.79 -12.56 -6.42
N LYS A 16 2.96 -12.03 -6.05
CA LYS A 16 3.59 -12.33 -4.76
C LYS A 16 2.73 -11.84 -3.58
N PHE A 17 2.25 -10.61 -3.65
CA PHE A 17 1.36 -10.07 -2.62
C PHE A 17 0.07 -10.88 -2.50
N ARG A 18 -0.55 -11.17 -3.65
CA ARG A 18 -1.78 -11.96 -3.68
C ARG A 18 -1.60 -13.30 -2.99
N ASP A 19 -0.51 -14.00 -3.32
CA ASP A 19 -0.22 -15.31 -2.73
C ASP A 19 -0.07 -15.23 -1.21
N ILE A 20 0.75 -14.30 -0.73
CA ILE A 20 0.97 -14.15 0.71
C ILE A 20 -0.32 -13.79 1.43
N LEU A 21 -1.03 -12.78 0.93
CA LEU A 21 -2.20 -12.24 1.62
C LEU A 21 -3.35 -13.24 1.65
N THR A 22 -3.58 -13.98 0.56
CA THR A 22 -4.64 -14.99 0.54
C THR A 22 -4.34 -16.15 1.47
N ARG A 23 -3.06 -16.53 1.60
CA ARG A 23 -2.68 -17.58 2.56
C ARG A 23 -2.95 -17.17 4.00
N HIS A 24 -2.95 -15.86 4.28
CA HIS A 24 -3.27 -15.33 5.61
C HIS A 24 -4.72 -14.90 5.74
N GLN A 25 -5.57 -15.32 4.80
CA GLN A 25 -7.01 -15.13 4.84
C GLN A 25 -7.43 -13.65 4.72
N TYR A 26 -6.66 -12.84 4.03
CA TYR A 26 -7.05 -11.49 3.66
C TYR A 26 -7.72 -11.49 2.30
N GLU A 27 -8.71 -10.64 2.13
CA GLU A 27 -9.29 -10.37 0.83
C GLU A 27 -8.40 -9.34 0.12
N VAL A 28 -8.03 -9.59 -1.14
CA VAL A 28 -7.12 -8.74 -1.89
C VAL A 28 -7.86 -7.99 -2.98
N ILE A 29 -7.68 -6.68 -3.02
CA ILE A 29 -8.16 -5.81 -4.09
C ILE A 29 -6.91 -5.30 -4.80
N GLU A 30 -6.88 -5.38 -6.13
CA GLU A 30 -5.70 -5.04 -6.91
C GLU A 30 -5.91 -3.78 -7.74
N ALA A 31 -4.93 -2.89 -7.70
CA ALA A 31 -4.88 -1.71 -8.55
C ALA A 31 -3.49 -1.60 -9.16
N HIS A 32 -3.42 -1.23 -10.43
CA HIS A 32 -2.16 -1.21 -11.18
C HIS A 32 -1.61 0.19 -11.42
N THR A 33 -2.33 1.22 -11.01
CA THR A 33 -1.90 2.62 -11.10
C THR A 33 -2.29 3.36 -9.83
N GLY A 34 -1.66 4.52 -9.60
CA GLY A 34 -2.04 5.36 -8.47
C GLY A 34 -3.49 5.83 -8.55
N GLU A 35 -3.93 6.19 -9.74
CA GLU A 35 -5.32 6.65 -9.94
C GLU A 35 -6.32 5.53 -9.68
N ASP A 36 -6.05 4.33 -10.19
CA ASP A 36 -6.91 3.18 -9.94
C ASP A 36 -6.94 2.83 -8.45
N GLY A 37 -5.79 2.97 -7.77
CA GLY A 37 -5.71 2.77 -6.33
C GLY A 37 -6.61 3.72 -5.56
N ILE A 38 -6.59 5.01 -5.92
CA ILE A 38 -7.45 6.01 -5.29
C ILE A 38 -8.92 5.69 -5.55
N GLN A 39 -9.26 5.34 -6.78
CA GLN A 39 -10.64 4.98 -7.13
C GLN A 39 -11.12 3.78 -6.32
N LYS A 40 -10.32 2.74 -6.23
CA LYS A 40 -10.69 1.53 -5.48
C LYS A 40 -10.74 1.75 -3.97
N ALA A 41 -9.89 2.62 -3.44
CA ALA A 41 -9.98 2.99 -2.03
C ALA A 41 -11.31 3.66 -1.72
N ASN A 42 -11.79 4.52 -2.61
CA ASN A 42 -13.08 5.20 -2.45
C ASN A 42 -14.28 4.28 -2.71
N GLU A 43 -14.09 3.21 -3.48
CA GLU A 43 -15.15 2.27 -3.79
C GLU A 43 -15.29 1.18 -2.72
N PHE A 44 -14.17 0.61 -2.28
CA PHE A 44 -14.18 -0.57 -1.43
C PHE A 44 -13.83 -0.30 0.03
N PHE A 45 -13.31 0.87 0.36
CA PHE A 45 -12.89 1.23 1.72
C PHE A 45 -12.09 0.11 2.40
N PRO A 46 -10.89 -0.22 1.86
CA PRO A 46 -10.08 -1.30 2.41
C PRO A 46 -9.61 -0.98 3.84
N ASP A 47 -9.23 -2.02 4.56
CA ASP A 47 -8.70 -1.87 5.92
C ASP A 47 -7.26 -1.40 5.93
N VAL A 48 -6.50 -1.75 4.88
CA VAL A 48 -5.10 -1.35 4.73
C VAL A 48 -4.81 -1.18 3.24
N ILE A 49 -3.94 -0.24 2.90
CA ILE A 49 -3.45 -0.03 1.53
C ILE A 49 -1.94 -0.29 1.51
N LEU A 50 -1.50 -1.16 0.61
CA LEU A 50 -0.09 -1.36 0.30
C LEU A 50 0.22 -0.59 -0.99
N MET A 51 1.16 0.34 -0.92
CA MET A 51 1.40 1.30 -2.00
C MET A 51 2.83 1.23 -2.50
N ASP A 52 3.02 0.86 -3.77
CA ASP A 52 4.32 1.00 -4.43
C ASP A 52 4.57 2.47 -4.78
N VAL A 53 5.84 2.85 -4.88
CA VAL A 53 6.22 4.23 -5.19
C VAL A 53 6.43 4.43 -6.68
N VAL A 54 7.22 3.56 -7.31
CA VAL A 54 7.67 3.76 -8.69
C VAL A 54 6.60 3.24 -9.65
N MET A 55 5.75 4.13 -10.09
CA MET A 55 4.67 3.84 -11.04
C MET A 55 4.59 4.97 -12.06
N PRO A 56 4.18 4.69 -13.32
CA PRO A 56 4.05 5.75 -14.32
C PRO A 56 2.96 6.75 -13.94
N GLU A 57 3.12 7.97 -14.35
CA GLU A 57 2.22 9.11 -14.17
C GLU A 57 2.13 9.53 -12.70
N MET A 58 1.26 8.93 -11.92
CA MET A 58 1.14 9.23 -10.49
C MET A 58 1.97 8.22 -9.68
N ASN A 59 2.99 8.70 -8.97
CA ASN A 59 3.76 7.81 -8.10
C ASN A 59 3.05 7.57 -6.77
N GLY A 60 3.58 6.62 -5.99
CA GLY A 60 2.96 6.23 -4.73
C GLY A 60 2.97 7.31 -3.65
N PHE A 61 3.94 8.22 -3.66
CA PHE A 61 3.95 9.35 -2.74
C PHE A 61 2.78 10.29 -3.02
N GLN A 62 2.54 10.57 -4.29
CA GLN A 62 1.43 11.44 -4.71
C GLN A 62 0.09 10.81 -4.38
N ALA A 63 -0.06 9.51 -4.65
CA ALA A 63 -1.29 8.79 -4.34
C ALA A 63 -1.55 8.77 -2.83
N THR A 64 -0.51 8.51 -2.03
CA THR A 64 -0.60 8.52 -0.57
C THR A 64 -1.08 9.88 -0.06
N ARG A 65 -0.49 10.95 -0.58
CA ARG A 65 -0.89 12.30 -0.18
C ARG A 65 -2.36 12.59 -0.48
N LYS A 66 -2.81 12.21 -1.67
CA LYS A 66 -4.22 12.41 -2.04
C LYS A 66 -5.16 11.64 -1.13
N LEU A 67 -4.84 10.38 -0.84
CA LEU A 67 -5.65 9.54 0.02
C LEU A 67 -5.70 10.05 1.45
N THR A 68 -4.58 10.50 1.99
CA THR A 68 -4.52 10.97 3.38
C THR A 68 -5.13 12.34 3.58
N ARG A 69 -5.28 13.12 2.52
CA ARG A 69 -5.91 14.44 2.56
C ARG A 69 -7.41 14.42 2.28
N ASP A 70 -7.92 13.33 1.74
CA ASP A 70 -9.36 13.17 1.49
C ASP A 70 -10.03 12.65 2.76
N PRO A 71 -11.01 13.37 3.34
CA PRO A 71 -11.67 12.91 4.57
C PRO A 71 -12.29 11.53 4.46
N LYS A 72 -12.67 11.10 3.27
CA LYS A 72 -13.28 9.77 3.05
C LYS A 72 -12.27 8.64 3.20
N THR A 73 -11.00 8.89 2.95
CA THR A 73 -9.96 7.85 2.94
C THR A 73 -8.84 8.10 3.94
N SER A 74 -8.82 9.26 4.60
CA SER A 74 -7.72 9.68 5.48
C SER A 74 -7.49 8.72 6.66
N HIS A 75 -8.50 7.97 7.05
CA HIS A 75 -8.41 7.02 8.16
C HIS A 75 -7.80 5.68 7.78
N ILE A 76 -7.67 5.39 6.48
CA ILE A 76 -7.15 4.10 6.02
C ILE A 76 -5.62 4.10 6.12
N PRO A 77 -5.03 3.18 6.88
CA PRO A 77 -3.58 3.13 6.99
C PRO A 77 -2.94 2.70 5.68
N ILE A 78 -1.89 3.42 5.29
CA ILE A 78 -1.12 3.14 4.08
C ILE A 78 0.28 2.72 4.47
N ILE A 79 0.72 1.58 3.94
CA ILE A 79 2.08 1.09 4.08
C ILE A 79 2.73 1.22 2.70
N ILE A 80 3.80 2.00 2.61
CA ILE A 80 4.55 2.10 1.37
C ILE A 80 5.53 0.93 1.30
N ILE A 81 5.59 0.28 0.13
CA ILE A 81 6.49 -0.86 -0.10
C ILE A 81 7.23 -0.59 -1.41
N SER A 82 8.54 -0.36 -1.34
CA SER A 82 9.28 0.11 -2.51
C SER A 82 10.74 -0.31 -2.48
N THR A 83 11.35 -0.34 -3.67
CA THR A 83 12.80 -0.45 -3.81
C THR A 83 13.52 0.86 -3.46
N LYS A 84 12.81 1.99 -3.45
CA LYS A 84 13.35 3.27 -2.97
C LYS A 84 13.40 3.22 -1.45
N ASN A 85 14.57 2.90 -0.90
CA ASN A 85 14.70 2.60 0.52
C ASN A 85 15.73 3.46 1.26
N GLN A 86 16.12 4.60 0.69
CA GLN A 86 16.98 5.54 1.40
C GLN A 86 16.20 6.23 2.50
N GLU A 87 16.90 6.75 3.49
CA GLU A 87 16.25 7.42 4.61
C GLU A 87 15.37 8.59 4.16
N ALA A 88 15.84 9.35 3.18
CA ALA A 88 15.06 10.45 2.63
C ALA A 88 13.71 9.99 2.05
N ASP A 89 13.70 8.82 1.39
CA ASP A 89 12.47 8.26 0.84
C ASP A 89 11.50 7.89 1.97
N ARG A 90 12.01 7.29 3.04
CA ARG A 90 11.19 6.90 4.19
C ARG A 90 10.59 8.11 4.89
N VAL A 91 11.39 9.14 5.10
CA VAL A 91 10.93 10.40 5.71
C VAL A 91 9.86 11.04 4.82
N TRP A 92 10.11 11.09 3.51
CA TRP A 92 9.17 11.69 2.58
C TRP A 92 7.84 10.94 2.55
N GLY A 93 7.88 9.60 2.52
CA GLY A 93 6.67 8.78 2.54
C GLY A 93 5.83 9.02 3.79
N LYS A 94 6.47 9.11 4.95
CA LYS A 94 5.76 9.37 6.19
C LYS A 94 5.17 10.77 6.22
N ARG A 95 5.84 11.75 5.64
CA ARG A 95 5.30 13.11 5.50
C ARG A 95 4.07 13.17 4.60
N GLN A 96 3.98 12.27 3.61
CA GLN A 96 2.78 12.18 2.79
C GLN A 96 1.62 11.48 3.50
N GLY A 97 1.87 10.89 4.64
CA GLY A 97 0.84 10.28 5.47
C GLY A 97 0.93 8.76 5.61
N ALA A 98 1.97 8.13 5.07
CA ALA A 98 2.13 6.67 5.24
C ALA A 98 2.38 6.32 6.71
N ARG A 99 1.74 5.24 7.17
CA ARG A 99 1.93 4.72 8.52
C ARG A 99 3.26 4.01 8.69
N ASP A 100 3.68 3.31 7.64
CA ASP A 100 4.93 2.58 7.67
C ASP A 100 5.51 2.48 6.27
N TYR A 101 6.74 1.99 6.20
CA TYR A 101 7.52 1.93 4.96
C TYR A 101 8.38 0.66 4.98
N LEU A 102 8.17 -0.22 4.01
CA LEU A 102 8.97 -1.44 3.87
C LEU A 102 9.78 -1.42 2.58
N SER A 103 10.97 -1.99 2.63
CA SER A 103 11.84 -2.13 1.46
C SER A 103 11.58 -3.43 0.73
N LYS A 104 11.60 -3.38 -0.61
CA LYS A 104 11.62 -4.59 -1.44
C LYS A 104 13.06 -5.11 -1.53
N PRO A 105 13.28 -6.41 -1.64
CA PRO A 105 12.28 -7.49 -1.63
C PRO A 105 11.70 -7.70 -0.25
N ILE A 106 10.40 -7.93 -0.20
CA ILE A 106 9.73 -8.07 1.09
C ILE A 106 9.64 -9.54 1.48
N THR A 107 9.68 -9.80 2.78
CA THR A 107 9.45 -11.13 3.30
C THR A 107 7.99 -11.24 3.77
N GLU A 108 7.47 -12.45 3.74
CA GLU A 108 6.12 -12.72 4.24
C GLU A 108 5.98 -12.29 5.69
N GLU A 109 6.95 -12.60 6.53
CA GLU A 109 6.92 -12.26 7.95
C GLU A 109 6.85 -10.74 8.16
N ALA A 110 7.71 -9.98 7.47
CA ALA A 110 7.72 -8.52 7.62
C ALA A 110 6.38 -7.91 7.17
N LEU A 111 5.83 -8.40 6.06
CA LEU A 111 4.57 -7.90 5.54
C LEU A 111 3.42 -8.14 6.51
N ILE A 112 3.28 -9.36 6.99
CA ILE A 112 2.17 -9.70 7.87
C ILE A 112 2.30 -8.99 9.21
N THR A 113 3.52 -8.87 9.74
CA THR A 113 3.76 -8.16 10.99
C THR A 113 3.31 -6.71 10.90
N VAL A 114 3.68 -6.00 9.81
CA VAL A 114 3.32 -4.59 9.68
C VAL A 114 1.82 -4.41 9.45
N ILE A 115 1.20 -5.30 8.66
CA ILE A 115 -0.25 -5.23 8.44
C ILE A 115 -0.99 -5.36 9.78
N ARG A 116 -0.61 -6.34 10.59
CA ARG A 116 -1.23 -6.51 11.91
C ARG A 116 -1.04 -5.29 12.80
N SER A 117 0.16 -4.70 12.77
CA SER A 117 0.45 -3.56 13.63
C SER A 117 -0.40 -2.34 13.29
N VAL A 118 -0.71 -2.11 12.02
CA VAL A 118 -1.50 -0.94 11.61
C VAL A 118 -3.01 -1.17 11.76
N MET A 119 -3.43 -2.42 11.89
CA MET A 119 -4.85 -2.76 12.07
C MET A 119 -5.27 -2.79 13.54
N GLU A 120 -4.32 -2.74 14.44
CA GLU A 120 -4.60 -2.74 15.89
C GLU A 120 -5.08 -1.39 16.39
#